data_7081f18c3cfe70e120994df07b95a09f
#
_entry.id   7081f18c3cfe70e120994df07b95a09f
#
_cell.length_a   1.000
_cell.length_b   1.000
_cell.length_c   1.000
_cell.angle_alpha   90.00
_cell.angle_beta   90.00
_cell.angle_gamma   90.00
#
_symmetry.space_group_name_H-M   'P 1'
#
loop_
_entity.id
_entity.type
_entity.pdbx_description
1 polymer ?
#
loop_
_entity_poly.entity_id
_entity_poly.type
_entity_poly.pdbx_seq_one_letter_code
_entity_poly.pdbx_strand_id
1 'polypeptide(L)'
;EGTDRMEIINGLDFQLQNSSVSLGKFDGVHRGHRFLLQEIQKNKSYIPTVFTFAMNKEIPKLYTQEEKNRVLEEIGIQREVVFPFNETTKHMSPEEFVEEILVKKMDAKHICVGKDFHFGKDRGGDIHTLERFQKKYGYELVTVPKLYDDGQVISSTRVRALIDQGNMRKVNELLERPFFVQGTVCHGEALGRTIGFPTANLLAPKGKKLPPFGVYATKVHCGKKVYAGVTNVGNKPTVGSFATGIETCILDFEKDIYGKEIQVEFYEFIRPEMKFATLDDLKAQIAKDKSKAQRIV
;
A
#
# COMPACT_ATOMS: atom_id res chain seq x y z
N GLU A 1 -13.22 -20.34 11.48
CA GLU A 1 -13.06 -19.15 12.34
C GLU A 1 -13.09 -17.97 11.36
N GLY A 2 -14.18 -17.21 11.37
CA GLY A 2 -14.33 -16.03 10.53
C GLY A 2 -13.37 -14.96 11.04
N THR A 3 -12.41 -14.56 10.23
CA THR A 3 -11.70 -13.31 10.46
C THR A 3 -12.73 -12.20 10.30
N ASP A 4 -13.11 -11.54 11.40
CA ASP A 4 -13.96 -10.36 11.34
C ASP A 4 -13.28 -9.35 10.43
N ARG A 5 -13.97 -8.96 9.37
CA ARG A 5 -13.47 -8.01 8.38
C ARG A 5 -13.18 -6.68 9.06
N MET A 6 -12.06 -6.04 8.75
CA MET A 6 -11.71 -4.72 9.31
C MET A 6 -12.84 -3.71 9.06
N GLU A 7 -13.27 -3.04 10.14
CA GLU A 7 -14.28 -1.97 10.07
C GLU A 7 -13.64 -0.69 9.50
N ILE A 8 -14.23 -0.15 8.43
CA ILE A 8 -13.75 1.09 7.79
C ILE A 8 -14.77 2.19 8.07
N ILE A 9 -14.35 3.22 8.78
CA ILE A 9 -15.15 4.34 9.22
C ILE A 9 -14.73 5.59 8.45
N ASN A 10 -15.66 6.13 7.65
CA ASN A 10 -15.42 7.33 6.87
C ASN A 10 -16.21 8.51 7.45
N GLY A 11 -15.56 9.66 7.58
CA GLY A 11 -16.22 10.89 8.00
C GLY A 11 -16.07 11.18 9.49
N LEU A 12 -17.01 11.98 10.02
CA LEU A 12 -17.00 12.51 11.39
C LEU A 12 -18.03 11.89 12.30
N ASP A 13 -18.99 11.15 11.72
CA ASP A 13 -20.11 10.56 12.47
C ASP A 13 -19.75 9.15 12.91
N PHE A 14 -19.05 9.06 14.04
CA PHE A 14 -18.73 7.80 14.69
C PHE A 14 -18.58 7.97 16.20
N GLN A 15 -18.78 6.88 16.91
CA GLN A 15 -18.54 6.74 18.34
C GLN A 15 -17.95 5.35 18.59
N LEU A 16 -16.68 5.29 18.97
CA LEU A 16 -15.97 4.04 19.25
C LEU A 16 -15.81 3.82 20.74
N GLN A 17 -15.37 2.62 21.10
CA GLN A 17 -15.06 2.25 22.47
C GLN A 17 -13.76 1.43 22.51
N ASN A 18 -13.03 1.58 23.61
CA ASN A 18 -11.82 0.81 23.92
C ASN A 18 -10.78 0.79 22.81
N SER A 19 -10.49 1.94 22.18
CA SER A 19 -9.56 2.01 21.08
C SER A 19 -8.11 2.07 21.53
N SER A 20 -7.26 1.23 20.89
CA SER A 20 -5.81 1.37 20.88
C SER A 20 -5.42 1.96 19.53
N VAL A 21 -4.93 3.21 19.51
CA VAL A 21 -4.89 4.06 18.33
C VAL A 21 -3.47 4.33 17.86
N SER A 22 -3.22 4.19 16.58
CA SER A 22 -2.04 4.80 15.94
C SER A 22 -2.47 5.79 14.87
N LEU A 23 -1.86 6.99 14.90
CA LEU A 23 -2.18 8.08 14.00
C LEU A 23 -1.09 8.24 12.94
N GLY A 24 -1.49 8.32 11.66
CA GLY A 24 -0.55 8.51 10.56
C GLY A 24 -1.18 8.34 9.20
N LYS A 25 -0.37 8.52 8.17
CA LYS A 25 -0.81 8.30 6.78
C LYS A 25 -0.78 6.84 6.38
N PHE A 26 0.11 6.07 6.96
CA PHE A 26 0.35 4.65 6.72
C PHE A 26 0.50 4.27 5.25
N ASP A 27 1.03 5.20 4.43
CA ASP A 27 1.25 4.93 3.01
C ASP A 27 2.38 3.92 2.83
N GLY A 28 2.05 2.79 2.23
CA GLY A 28 2.93 1.63 2.04
C GLY A 28 3.03 0.68 3.23
N VAL A 29 2.53 1.06 4.42
CA VAL A 29 2.58 0.21 5.64
C VAL A 29 3.98 -0.43 5.82
N HIS A 30 5.03 0.38 5.61
CA HIS A 30 6.43 -0.04 5.69
C HIS A 30 6.83 -0.43 7.12
N ARG A 31 8.02 -1.03 7.29
CA ARG A 31 8.54 -1.55 8.57
C ARG A 31 8.40 -0.55 9.74
N GLY A 32 8.63 0.74 9.50
CA GLY A 32 8.41 1.78 10.51
C GLY A 32 6.94 1.93 10.93
N HIS A 33 6.00 1.81 10.00
CA HIS A 33 4.56 1.77 10.31
C HIS A 33 4.18 0.49 11.04
N ARG A 34 4.71 -0.66 10.61
CA ARG A 34 4.41 -1.96 11.24
C ARG A 34 4.81 -1.97 12.71
N PHE A 35 5.91 -1.32 13.07
CA PHE A 35 6.32 -1.21 14.46
C PHE A 35 5.28 -0.46 15.32
N LEU A 36 4.73 0.66 14.82
CA LEU A 36 3.61 1.37 15.47
C LEU A 36 2.36 0.48 15.57
N LEU A 37 2.05 -0.25 14.51
CA LEU A 37 0.86 -1.09 14.45
C LEU A 37 0.96 -2.33 15.33
N GLN A 38 2.14 -2.88 15.51
CA GLN A 38 2.39 -3.94 16.48
C GLN A 38 2.20 -3.45 17.92
N GLU A 39 2.61 -2.20 18.21
CA GLU A 39 2.45 -1.61 19.54
C GLU A 39 0.98 -1.54 19.95
N ILE A 40 0.11 -1.03 19.07
CA ILE A 40 -1.33 -0.91 19.38
C ILE A 40 -2.06 -2.25 19.46
N GLN A 41 -1.42 -3.36 19.10
CA GLN A 41 -1.97 -4.71 19.18
C GLN A 41 -1.53 -5.50 20.43
N LYS A 42 -0.61 -4.94 21.23
CA LYS A 42 -0.07 -5.64 22.41
C LYS A 42 -1.13 -5.91 23.48
N ASN A 43 -1.95 -4.93 23.78
CA ASN A 43 -3.02 -5.10 24.76
C ASN A 43 -4.30 -5.60 24.07
N LYS A 44 -4.62 -6.86 24.31
CA LYS A 44 -5.80 -7.52 23.70
C LYS A 44 -7.16 -7.05 24.26
N SER A 45 -7.16 -6.26 25.33
CA SER A 45 -8.38 -5.65 25.86
C SER A 45 -8.83 -4.43 25.05
N TYR A 46 -7.99 -3.90 24.17
CA TYR A 46 -8.28 -2.76 23.33
C TYR A 46 -8.37 -3.15 21.86
N ILE A 47 -9.14 -2.40 21.10
CA ILE A 47 -9.36 -2.65 19.67
C ILE A 47 -8.32 -1.87 18.87
N PRO A 48 -7.41 -2.55 18.13
CA PRO A 48 -6.37 -1.90 17.35
C PRO A 48 -6.99 -1.10 16.21
N THR A 49 -6.84 0.21 16.29
CA THR A 49 -7.47 1.19 15.42
C THR A 49 -6.41 2.07 14.76
N VAL A 50 -6.45 2.15 13.43
CA VAL A 50 -5.64 3.07 12.65
C VAL A 50 -6.45 4.33 12.37
N PHE A 51 -5.87 5.49 12.61
CA PHE A 51 -6.47 6.78 12.29
C PHE A 51 -5.67 7.45 11.17
N THR A 52 -6.32 7.68 10.03
CA THR A 52 -5.71 8.31 8.86
C THR A 52 -6.50 9.55 8.45
N PHE A 53 -5.79 10.56 7.94
CA PHE A 53 -6.42 11.68 7.27
C PHE A 53 -6.66 11.36 5.79
N ALA A 54 -7.82 11.73 5.26
CA ALA A 54 -8.09 11.64 3.84
C ALA A 54 -7.05 12.46 3.07
N MET A 55 -6.21 11.76 2.32
CA MET A 55 -4.98 12.32 1.74
C MET A 55 -5.26 13.20 0.54
N ASN A 56 -4.48 14.28 0.42
CA ASN A 56 -4.42 15.08 -0.80
C ASN A 56 -3.93 14.21 -1.99
N LYS A 57 -4.53 14.42 -3.18
CA LYS A 57 -4.39 13.53 -4.35
C LYS A 57 -3.08 13.74 -5.15
N GLU A 58 -2.26 14.71 -4.78
CA GLU A 58 -1.14 15.19 -5.61
C GLU A 58 0.08 14.25 -5.63
N ILE A 59 0.31 13.48 -4.57
CA ILE A 59 1.47 12.57 -4.50
C ILE A 59 1.02 11.14 -4.80
N PRO A 60 1.67 10.45 -5.77
CA PRO A 60 1.37 9.03 -6.01
C PRO A 60 1.55 8.19 -4.76
N LYS A 61 0.52 7.43 -4.40
CA LYS A 61 0.49 6.58 -3.21
C LYS A 61 1.13 5.23 -3.48
N LEU A 62 1.80 4.68 -2.49
CA LEU A 62 2.38 3.34 -2.57
C LEU A 62 1.29 2.28 -2.71
N TYR A 63 0.17 2.46 -2.02
CA TYR A 63 -1.02 1.62 -2.14
C TYR A 63 -2.27 2.46 -2.38
N THR A 64 -3.22 1.93 -3.14
CA THR A 64 -4.59 2.46 -3.17
C THR A 64 -5.22 2.30 -1.79
N GLN A 65 -6.37 2.93 -1.55
CA GLN A 65 -7.08 2.77 -0.28
C GLN A 65 -7.46 1.30 -0.05
N GLU A 66 -7.94 0.61 -1.09
CA GLU A 66 -8.31 -0.81 -1.03
C GLU A 66 -7.10 -1.71 -0.74
N GLU A 67 -5.98 -1.49 -1.42
CA GLU A 67 -4.74 -2.22 -1.17
C GLU A 67 -4.21 -1.98 0.24
N LYS A 68 -4.26 -0.72 0.73
CA LYS A 68 -3.87 -0.39 2.10
C LYS A 68 -4.77 -1.08 3.12
N ASN A 69 -6.08 -1.04 2.92
CA ASN A 69 -7.04 -1.69 3.81
C ASN A 69 -6.76 -3.18 3.92
N ARG A 70 -6.53 -3.85 2.79
CA ARG A 70 -6.15 -5.26 2.76
C ARG A 70 -4.89 -5.54 3.56
N VAL A 71 -3.84 -4.71 3.38
CA VAL A 71 -2.59 -4.87 4.13
C VAL A 71 -2.81 -4.67 5.63
N LEU A 72 -3.60 -3.69 6.04
CA LEU A 72 -3.93 -3.44 7.44
C LEU A 72 -4.73 -4.60 8.05
N GLU A 73 -5.71 -5.12 7.33
CA GLU A 73 -6.50 -6.29 7.75
C GLU A 73 -5.63 -7.54 7.90
N GLU A 74 -4.75 -7.84 6.94
CA GLU A 74 -3.82 -8.97 6.97
C GLU A 74 -2.87 -8.93 8.19
N ILE A 75 -2.50 -7.75 8.68
CA ILE A 75 -1.64 -7.59 9.87
C ILE A 75 -2.43 -7.49 11.17
N GLY A 76 -3.75 -7.65 11.14
CA GLY A 76 -4.60 -7.76 12.32
C GLY A 76 -5.16 -6.44 12.85
N ILE A 77 -5.17 -5.37 12.06
CA ILE A 77 -5.90 -4.14 12.41
C ILE A 77 -7.40 -4.41 12.27
N GLN A 78 -8.16 -3.99 13.27
CA GLN A 78 -9.60 -4.25 13.32
C GLN A 78 -10.44 -3.05 12.90
N ARG A 79 -9.90 -1.81 13.01
CA ARG A 79 -10.60 -0.58 12.60
C ARG A 79 -9.67 0.37 11.88
N GLU A 80 -10.18 1.02 10.83
CA GLU A 80 -9.56 2.18 10.21
C GLU A 80 -10.56 3.34 10.22
N VAL A 81 -10.17 4.47 10.81
CA VAL A 81 -10.88 5.74 10.72
C VAL A 81 -10.22 6.59 9.64
N VAL A 82 -10.95 6.85 8.57
CA VAL A 82 -10.53 7.76 7.49
C VAL A 82 -11.16 9.12 7.75
N PHE A 83 -10.41 9.97 8.42
CA PHE A 83 -10.86 11.29 8.85
C PHE A 83 -10.78 12.30 7.70
N PRO A 84 -11.85 13.05 7.39
CA PRO A 84 -11.84 13.99 6.29
C PRO A 84 -10.91 15.17 6.61
N PHE A 85 -10.15 15.61 5.61
CA PHE A 85 -9.38 16.83 5.66
C PHE A 85 -10.09 17.90 4.81
N ASN A 86 -10.95 18.66 5.46
CA ASN A 86 -11.82 19.67 4.84
C ASN A 86 -11.75 21.00 5.60
N GLU A 87 -12.54 22.01 5.21
CA GLU A 87 -12.53 23.34 5.84
C GLU A 87 -12.76 23.29 7.35
N THR A 88 -13.62 22.39 7.84
CA THR A 88 -13.91 22.26 9.27
C THR A 88 -12.75 21.62 10.02
N THR A 89 -12.22 20.50 9.52
CA THR A 89 -11.24 19.70 10.24
C THR A 89 -9.82 20.25 10.16
N LYS A 90 -9.48 20.98 9.09
CA LYS A 90 -8.14 21.59 8.94
C LYS A 90 -7.87 22.72 9.93
N HIS A 91 -8.94 23.33 10.47
CA HIS A 91 -8.85 24.42 11.44
C HIS A 91 -8.99 23.96 12.90
N MET A 92 -9.22 22.69 13.13
CA MET A 92 -9.33 22.11 14.47
C MET A 92 -8.02 22.28 15.22
N SER A 93 -8.07 22.90 16.40
CA SER A 93 -6.88 23.06 17.25
C SER A 93 -6.35 21.70 17.72
N PRO A 94 -5.07 21.60 18.11
CA PRO A 94 -4.55 20.37 18.70
C PRO A 94 -5.34 19.91 19.91
N GLU A 95 -5.75 20.84 20.76
CA GLU A 95 -6.55 20.58 21.96
C GLU A 95 -7.92 19.99 21.60
N GLU A 96 -8.64 20.64 20.69
CA GLU A 96 -9.94 20.13 20.21
C GLU A 96 -9.83 18.76 19.58
N PHE A 97 -8.75 18.52 18.81
CA PHE A 97 -8.52 17.20 18.20
C PHE A 97 -8.36 16.11 19.27
N VAL A 98 -7.59 16.37 20.31
CA VAL A 98 -7.42 15.40 21.39
C VAL A 98 -8.73 15.19 22.14
N GLU A 99 -9.41 16.25 22.56
CA GLU A 99 -10.61 16.16 23.37
C GLU A 99 -11.80 15.56 22.62
N GLU A 100 -12.11 16.11 21.44
CA GLU A 100 -13.32 15.72 20.70
C GLU A 100 -13.12 14.42 19.91
N ILE A 101 -11.95 14.24 19.31
CA ILE A 101 -11.71 13.08 18.45
C ILE A 101 -11.12 11.91 19.24
N LEU A 102 -9.93 12.07 19.82
CA LEU A 102 -9.25 10.93 20.44
C LEU A 102 -9.96 10.47 21.71
N VAL A 103 -10.38 11.40 22.56
CA VAL A 103 -11.01 11.05 23.85
C VAL A 103 -12.48 10.74 23.68
N LYS A 104 -13.28 11.70 23.18
CA LYS A 104 -14.74 11.56 23.15
C LYS A 104 -15.20 10.58 22.08
N LYS A 105 -14.75 10.74 20.82
CA LYS A 105 -15.25 9.90 19.70
C LYS A 105 -14.57 8.55 19.60
N MET A 106 -13.27 8.47 19.85
CA MET A 106 -12.53 7.21 19.71
C MET A 106 -12.43 6.42 21.02
N ASP A 107 -12.74 7.05 22.17
CA ASP A 107 -12.51 6.44 23.49
C ASP A 107 -11.10 5.80 23.57
N ALA A 108 -10.07 6.59 23.17
CA ALA A 108 -8.70 6.14 23.11
C ALA A 108 -8.17 5.81 24.50
N LYS A 109 -7.83 4.54 24.74
CA LYS A 109 -7.21 4.05 25.98
C LYS A 109 -5.70 3.95 25.86
N HIS A 110 -5.22 3.75 24.64
CA HIS A 110 -3.80 3.67 24.29
C HIS A 110 -3.57 4.39 22.98
N ILE A 111 -2.54 5.23 22.93
CA ILE A 111 -2.14 6.00 21.75
C ILE A 111 -0.68 5.73 21.46
N CYS A 112 -0.35 5.31 20.24
CA CYS A 112 1.00 5.09 19.79
C CYS A 112 1.31 5.95 18.55
N VAL A 113 2.35 6.79 18.63
CA VAL A 113 2.77 7.70 17.57
C VAL A 113 4.29 7.74 17.40
N GLY A 114 4.76 8.14 16.23
CA GLY A 114 6.18 8.45 16.02
C GLY A 114 6.59 9.71 16.80
N LYS A 115 7.85 9.78 17.24
CA LYS A 115 8.39 10.94 17.99
C LYS A 115 8.29 12.27 17.22
N ASP A 116 8.21 12.23 15.90
CA ASP A 116 8.07 13.41 15.04
C ASP A 116 6.62 13.65 14.58
N PHE A 117 5.65 13.03 15.24
CA PHE A 117 4.25 13.18 14.90
C PHE A 117 3.74 14.59 15.23
N HIS A 118 3.05 15.20 14.27
CA HIS A 118 2.40 16.50 14.42
C HIS A 118 0.97 16.43 13.89
N PHE A 119 0.09 17.17 14.54
CA PHE A 119 -1.35 17.18 14.23
C PHE A 119 -2.00 18.53 14.52
N GLY A 120 -3.30 18.63 14.20
CA GLY A 120 -4.08 19.84 14.41
C GLY A 120 -3.71 20.98 13.44
N LYS A 121 -4.37 22.11 13.63
CA LYS A 121 -4.17 23.31 12.81
C LYS A 121 -2.69 23.69 12.75
N ASP A 122 -2.21 23.98 11.55
CA ASP A 122 -0.83 24.40 11.27
C ASP A 122 0.25 23.46 11.84
N ARG A 123 -0.11 22.18 12.10
CA ARG A 123 0.74 21.18 12.75
C ARG A 123 1.20 21.60 14.15
N GLY A 124 0.39 22.40 14.85
CA GLY A 124 0.73 22.98 16.15
C GLY A 124 0.74 21.99 17.31
N GLY A 125 0.14 20.80 17.14
CA GLY A 125 0.18 19.71 18.12
C GLY A 125 1.35 18.77 17.85
N ASP A 126 1.93 18.27 18.93
CA ASP A 126 3.05 17.33 18.95
C ASP A 126 2.91 16.31 20.09
N ILE A 127 3.97 15.54 20.36
CA ILE A 127 3.99 14.57 21.45
C ILE A 127 3.82 15.22 22.83
N HIS A 128 4.31 16.46 23.05
CA HIS A 128 4.17 17.15 24.33
C HIS A 128 2.71 17.56 24.58
N THR A 129 1.99 17.91 23.53
CA THR A 129 0.54 18.11 23.61
C THR A 129 -0.15 16.82 24.06
N LEU A 130 0.17 15.67 23.45
CA LEU A 130 -0.39 14.38 23.86
C LEU A 130 -0.01 14.01 25.30
N GLU A 131 1.22 14.25 25.74
CA GLU A 131 1.68 14.01 27.11
C GLU A 131 0.92 14.86 28.15
N ARG A 132 0.64 16.12 27.82
CA ARG A 132 -0.16 17.01 28.66
C ARG A 132 -1.58 16.48 28.86
N PHE A 133 -2.21 16.04 27.78
CA PHE A 133 -3.58 15.51 27.80
C PHE A 133 -3.65 14.09 28.36
N GLN A 134 -2.59 13.30 28.28
CA GLN A 134 -2.48 12.00 28.95
C GLN A 134 -2.75 12.13 30.43
N LYS A 135 -2.15 13.12 31.09
CA LYS A 135 -2.37 13.39 32.53
C LYS A 135 -3.82 13.76 32.85
N LYS A 136 -4.50 14.43 31.91
CA LYS A 136 -5.89 14.88 32.08
C LYS A 136 -6.90 13.77 31.86
N TYR A 137 -6.69 12.91 30.85
CA TYR A 137 -7.67 11.95 30.36
C TYR A 137 -7.31 10.48 30.64
N GLY A 138 -6.10 10.20 31.08
CA GLY A 138 -5.69 8.89 31.58
C GLY A 138 -5.46 7.82 30.53
N TYR A 139 -5.33 8.19 29.22
CA TYR A 139 -4.88 7.25 28.20
C TYR A 139 -3.38 6.94 28.35
N GLU A 140 -2.95 5.76 27.91
CA GLU A 140 -1.54 5.42 27.80
C GLU A 140 -0.96 6.02 26.50
N LEU A 141 0.20 6.68 26.58
CA LEU A 141 0.91 7.20 25.43
C LEU A 141 2.24 6.50 25.21
N VAL A 142 2.45 5.93 24.05
CA VAL A 142 3.72 5.35 23.62
C VAL A 142 4.26 6.12 22.43
N THR A 143 5.52 6.56 22.51
CA THR A 143 6.21 7.24 21.41
C THR A 143 7.33 6.35 20.86
N VAL A 144 7.36 6.21 19.54
CA VAL A 144 8.28 5.33 18.82
C VAL A 144 9.31 6.15 18.05
N PRO A 145 10.62 5.84 18.17
CA PRO A 145 11.65 6.49 17.36
C PRO A 145 11.53 6.08 15.89
N LYS A 146 12.11 6.90 15.00
CA LYS A 146 12.27 6.50 13.60
C LYS A 146 13.13 5.26 13.50
N LEU A 147 12.74 4.35 12.61
CA LEU A 147 13.56 3.20 12.26
C LEU A 147 14.50 3.56 11.11
N TYR A 148 15.69 3.01 11.16
CA TYR A 148 16.74 3.19 10.18
C TYR A 148 17.08 1.87 9.51
N ASP A 149 17.55 1.96 8.29
CA ASP A 149 18.06 0.88 7.49
C ASP A 149 19.22 1.42 6.63
N ASP A 150 20.38 0.79 6.70
CA ASP A 150 21.63 1.28 6.07
C ASP A 150 21.90 2.78 6.36
N GLY A 151 21.69 3.22 7.59
CA GLY A 151 21.91 4.60 8.03
C GLY A 151 20.86 5.62 7.55
N GLN A 152 19.86 5.19 6.83
CA GLN A 152 18.78 6.05 6.31
C GLN A 152 17.44 5.75 6.99
N VAL A 153 16.64 6.81 7.20
CA VAL A 153 15.29 6.66 7.77
C VAL A 153 14.40 5.83 6.84
N ILE A 154 13.69 4.87 7.40
CA ILE A 154 12.63 4.15 6.69
C ILE A 154 11.40 5.05 6.61
N SER A 155 11.00 5.41 5.39
CA SER A 155 9.86 6.30 5.14
C SER A 155 9.20 6.01 3.80
N SER A 156 7.94 6.41 3.64
CA SER A 156 7.23 6.30 2.35
C SER A 156 7.95 7.05 1.22
N THR A 157 8.63 8.15 1.53
CA THR A 157 9.44 8.91 0.56
C THR A 157 10.63 8.08 0.06
N ARG A 158 11.35 7.42 0.97
CA ARG A 158 12.47 6.53 0.59
C ARG A 158 11.98 5.33 -0.24
N VAL A 159 10.84 4.73 0.15
CA VAL A 159 10.25 3.63 -0.62
C VAL A 159 9.88 4.07 -2.03
N ARG A 160 9.27 5.27 -2.21
CA ARG A 160 8.99 5.82 -3.56
C ARG A 160 10.26 6.00 -4.38
N ALA A 161 11.30 6.56 -3.80
CA ALA A 161 12.59 6.76 -4.49
C ALA A 161 13.22 5.43 -4.94
N LEU A 162 13.12 4.37 -4.13
CA LEU A 162 13.60 3.04 -4.49
C LEU A 162 12.74 2.40 -5.59
N ILE A 163 11.43 2.64 -5.59
CA ILE A 163 10.55 2.23 -6.70
C ILE A 163 10.97 2.94 -7.99
N ASP A 164 11.23 4.26 -7.95
CA ASP A 164 11.69 5.03 -9.12
C ASP A 164 13.01 4.49 -9.70
N GLN A 165 13.85 3.89 -8.87
CA GLN A 165 15.09 3.23 -9.27
C GLN A 165 14.89 1.79 -9.78
N GLY A 166 13.69 1.24 -9.69
CA GLY A 166 13.43 -0.17 -9.99
C GLY A 166 14.00 -1.15 -8.98
N ASN A 167 14.46 -0.68 -7.82
CA ASN A 167 15.07 -1.52 -6.79
C ASN A 167 14.01 -2.24 -5.94
N MET A 168 13.29 -3.16 -6.59
CA MET A 168 12.16 -3.85 -5.97
C MET A 168 12.57 -4.75 -4.80
N ARG A 169 13.78 -5.30 -4.80
CA ARG A 169 14.30 -6.09 -3.66
C ARG A 169 14.33 -5.25 -2.39
N LYS A 170 14.93 -4.05 -2.46
CA LYS A 170 15.03 -3.15 -1.30
C LYS A 170 13.65 -2.58 -0.90
N VAL A 171 12.79 -2.30 -1.88
CA VAL A 171 11.38 -1.93 -1.62
C VAL A 171 10.69 -3.00 -0.79
N ASN A 172 10.78 -4.26 -1.20
CA ASN A 172 10.14 -5.39 -0.53
C ASN A 172 10.69 -5.62 0.89
N GLU A 173 11.99 -5.42 1.07
CA GLU A 173 12.63 -5.46 2.39
C GLU A 173 12.07 -4.38 3.33
N LEU A 174 11.95 -3.13 2.85
CA LEU A 174 11.43 -2.03 3.67
C LEU A 174 9.93 -2.12 3.95
N LEU A 175 9.17 -2.76 3.04
CA LEU A 175 7.73 -3.02 3.21
C LEU A 175 7.46 -4.29 4.03
N GLU A 176 8.47 -5.16 4.23
CA GLU A 176 8.33 -6.51 4.80
C GLU A 176 7.28 -7.36 4.07
N ARG A 177 7.10 -7.08 2.79
CA ARG A 177 6.25 -7.80 1.86
C ARG A 177 6.56 -7.39 0.42
N PRO A 178 6.23 -8.21 -0.58
CA PRO A 178 6.32 -7.78 -1.97
C PRO A 178 5.43 -6.57 -2.24
N PHE A 179 5.97 -5.56 -2.94
CA PHE A 179 5.18 -4.48 -3.51
C PHE A 179 4.26 -5.05 -4.58
N PHE A 180 3.01 -4.65 -4.59
CA PHE A 180 2.03 -5.22 -5.51
C PHE A 180 1.11 -4.17 -6.15
N VAL A 181 0.48 -4.56 -7.23
CA VAL A 181 -0.66 -3.88 -7.85
C VAL A 181 -1.81 -4.86 -7.93
N GLN A 182 -2.98 -4.42 -7.52
CA GLN A 182 -4.22 -5.18 -7.61
C GLN A 182 -5.17 -4.54 -8.63
N GLY A 183 -5.87 -5.37 -9.39
CA GLY A 183 -6.86 -4.88 -10.34
C GLY A 183 -7.62 -6.00 -11.03
N THR A 184 -8.64 -5.59 -11.78
CA THR A 184 -9.46 -6.49 -12.59
C THR A 184 -8.81 -6.71 -13.95
N VAL A 185 -8.70 -7.95 -14.37
CA VAL A 185 -8.16 -8.32 -15.69
C VAL A 185 -9.07 -7.82 -16.79
N CYS A 186 -8.54 -6.98 -17.66
CA CYS A 186 -9.23 -6.44 -18.83
C CYS A 186 -8.71 -7.01 -20.14
N HIS A 187 -9.46 -6.82 -21.23
CA HIS A 187 -9.01 -7.18 -22.57
C HIS A 187 -7.86 -6.26 -23.01
N GLY A 188 -6.80 -6.87 -23.54
CA GLY A 188 -5.68 -6.20 -24.19
C GLY A 188 -5.72 -6.42 -25.70
N GLU A 189 -4.63 -6.06 -26.39
CA GLU A 189 -4.49 -6.23 -27.85
C GLU A 189 -4.38 -7.71 -28.29
N ALA A 190 -4.35 -8.65 -27.33
CA ALA A 190 -4.27 -10.10 -27.53
C ALA A 190 -3.07 -10.58 -28.35
N LEU A 191 -2.06 -9.74 -28.62
CA LEU A 191 -0.87 -10.09 -29.38
C LEU A 191 -0.14 -11.30 -28.74
N GLY A 192 -0.03 -11.30 -27.40
CA GLY A 192 0.58 -12.40 -26.68
C GLY A 192 -0.08 -13.77 -26.95
N ARG A 193 -1.42 -13.79 -27.11
CA ARG A 193 -2.16 -15.03 -27.43
C ARG A 193 -1.77 -15.56 -28.83
N THR A 194 -1.58 -14.68 -29.83
CA THR A 194 -1.21 -15.10 -31.19
C THR A 194 0.20 -15.67 -31.29
N ILE A 195 1.08 -15.31 -30.37
CA ILE A 195 2.46 -15.80 -30.33
C ILE A 195 2.70 -16.90 -29.28
N GLY A 196 1.63 -17.39 -28.64
CA GLY A 196 1.71 -18.49 -27.66
C GLY A 196 2.06 -18.08 -26.22
N PHE A 197 2.00 -16.77 -25.89
CA PHE A 197 2.24 -16.22 -24.57
C PHE A 197 1.05 -15.35 -24.10
N PRO A 198 -0.07 -15.97 -23.72
CA PRO A 198 -1.24 -15.21 -23.28
C PRO A 198 -0.90 -14.36 -22.07
N THR A 199 -1.40 -13.13 -22.06
CA THR A 199 -1.15 -12.14 -21.00
C THR A 199 -2.44 -11.68 -20.33
N ALA A 200 -2.39 -11.52 -19.01
CA ALA A 200 -3.39 -10.80 -18.23
C ALA A 200 -3.06 -9.31 -18.22
N ASN A 201 -4.03 -8.50 -18.54
CA ASN A 201 -3.86 -7.05 -18.65
C ASN A 201 -4.57 -6.34 -17.51
N LEU A 202 -3.85 -5.50 -16.78
CA LEU A 202 -4.41 -4.57 -15.80
C LEU A 202 -4.16 -3.13 -16.26
N LEU A 203 -5.10 -2.25 -15.96
CA LEU A 203 -4.85 -0.82 -15.98
C LEU A 203 -4.33 -0.38 -14.61
N ALA A 204 -3.30 0.46 -14.62
CA ALA A 204 -2.77 1.01 -13.38
C ALA A 204 -3.84 1.81 -12.64
N PRO A 205 -4.06 1.57 -11.35
CA PRO A 205 -4.96 2.39 -10.55
C PRO A 205 -4.52 3.85 -10.53
N LYS A 206 -5.48 4.76 -10.65
CA LYS A 206 -5.19 6.21 -10.65
C LYS A 206 -4.50 6.64 -9.35
N GLY A 207 -3.41 7.38 -9.48
CA GLY A 207 -2.64 7.90 -8.34
C GLY A 207 -1.80 6.86 -7.61
N LYS A 208 -1.71 5.64 -8.11
CA LYS A 208 -0.80 4.62 -7.61
C LYS A 208 0.62 4.84 -8.10
N LYS A 209 1.60 4.70 -7.21
CA LYS A 209 3.01 4.63 -7.57
C LYS A 209 3.28 3.33 -8.31
N LEU A 210 3.91 3.43 -9.47
CA LEU A 210 4.34 2.27 -10.26
C LEU A 210 5.85 2.24 -10.39
N PRO A 211 6.45 1.07 -10.58
CA PRO A 211 7.85 0.96 -10.93
C PRO A 211 8.09 1.47 -12.36
N PRO A 212 9.36 1.77 -12.75
CA PRO A 212 9.72 2.19 -14.09
C PRO A 212 9.24 1.23 -15.19
N PHE A 213 9.08 1.74 -16.39
CA PHE A 213 8.74 0.92 -17.55
C PHE A 213 9.80 -0.14 -17.80
N GLY A 214 9.34 -1.35 -18.06
CA GLY A 214 10.21 -2.49 -18.29
C GLY A 214 9.59 -3.80 -17.83
N VAL A 215 10.38 -4.83 -17.83
CA VAL A 215 10.00 -6.21 -17.55
C VAL A 215 10.47 -6.63 -16.17
N TYR A 216 9.59 -7.27 -15.42
CA TYR A 216 9.78 -7.66 -14.02
C TYR A 216 9.48 -9.14 -13.80
N ALA A 217 10.24 -9.76 -12.90
CA ALA A 217 9.86 -11.02 -12.28
C ALA A 217 8.76 -10.77 -11.24
N THR A 218 7.67 -11.51 -11.33
CA THR A 218 6.46 -11.27 -10.52
C THR A 218 5.85 -12.57 -10.03
N LYS A 219 5.06 -12.49 -8.95
CA LYS A 219 4.07 -13.51 -8.58
C LYS A 219 2.67 -12.96 -8.80
N VAL A 220 1.78 -13.83 -9.24
CA VAL A 220 0.39 -13.50 -9.51
C VAL A 220 -0.52 -14.31 -8.61
N HIS A 221 -1.26 -13.61 -7.77
CA HIS A 221 -2.32 -14.20 -6.96
C HIS A 221 -3.61 -14.17 -7.77
N CYS A 222 -4.16 -15.37 -8.05
CA CYS A 222 -5.43 -15.54 -8.73
C CYS A 222 -6.31 -16.47 -7.88
N GLY A 223 -7.27 -15.90 -7.16
CA GLY A 223 -8.02 -16.61 -6.13
C GLY A 223 -7.09 -17.11 -5.00
N LYS A 224 -7.15 -18.41 -4.71
CA LYS A 224 -6.29 -19.04 -3.67
C LYS A 224 -4.93 -19.54 -4.19
N LYS A 225 -4.65 -19.37 -5.46
CA LYS A 225 -3.42 -19.88 -6.10
C LYS A 225 -2.46 -18.75 -6.44
N VAL A 226 -1.17 -19.08 -6.36
CA VAL A 226 -0.07 -18.17 -6.68
C VAL A 226 0.74 -18.79 -7.81
N TYR A 227 1.07 -17.98 -8.81
CA TYR A 227 1.82 -18.38 -9.99
C TYR A 227 3.02 -17.48 -10.19
N ALA A 228 4.11 -17.99 -10.74
CA ALA A 228 5.17 -17.16 -11.26
C ALA A 228 4.69 -16.40 -12.50
N GLY A 229 5.24 -15.19 -12.73
CA GLY A 229 4.87 -14.37 -13.87
C GLY A 229 6.01 -13.50 -14.38
N VAL A 230 5.86 -13.06 -15.60
CA VAL A 230 6.68 -12.03 -16.24
C VAL A 230 5.76 -10.85 -16.56
N THR A 231 6.05 -9.71 -15.99
CA THR A 231 5.19 -8.53 -16.12
C THR A 231 5.91 -7.41 -16.85
N ASN A 232 5.30 -6.90 -17.91
CA ASN A 232 5.69 -5.63 -18.54
C ASN A 232 4.87 -4.48 -17.96
N VAL A 233 5.56 -3.45 -17.50
CA VAL A 233 4.97 -2.14 -17.15
C VAL A 233 5.30 -1.19 -18.28
N GLY A 234 4.31 -0.61 -18.92
CA GLY A 234 4.51 0.25 -20.09
C GLY A 234 3.30 1.11 -20.42
N ASN A 235 3.46 2.00 -21.41
CA ASN A 235 2.35 2.79 -21.91
C ASN A 235 1.41 1.93 -22.76
N LYS A 236 0.10 2.09 -22.52
CA LYS A 236 -0.92 1.58 -23.42
C LYS A 236 -1.68 2.72 -24.07
N PRO A 237 -1.79 2.74 -25.41
CA PRO A 237 -2.72 3.63 -26.06
C PRO A 237 -4.15 3.22 -25.68
N THR A 238 -4.88 4.15 -25.07
CA THR A 238 -6.32 4.04 -24.85
C THR A 238 -7.03 5.13 -25.63
N VAL A 239 -8.30 4.96 -25.96
CA VAL A 239 -9.07 5.97 -26.69
C VAL A 239 -9.06 7.28 -25.89
N GLY A 240 -8.32 8.28 -26.39
CA GLY A 240 -8.25 9.63 -25.82
C GLY A 240 -7.23 9.90 -24.73
N SER A 241 -6.44 8.88 -24.25
CA SER A 241 -5.37 9.08 -23.27
C SER A 241 -4.35 7.94 -23.28
N PHE A 242 -3.14 8.22 -22.77
CA PHE A 242 -2.18 7.16 -22.46
C PHE A 242 -2.39 6.70 -21.01
N ALA A 243 -2.73 5.42 -20.83
CA ALA A 243 -2.76 4.79 -19.50
C ALA A 243 -1.53 3.88 -19.36
N THR A 244 -0.99 3.80 -18.16
CA THR A 244 0.02 2.79 -17.88
C THR A 244 -0.65 1.42 -17.76
N GLY A 245 -0.19 0.49 -18.59
CA GLY A 245 -0.62 -0.91 -18.58
C GLY A 245 0.35 -1.77 -17.77
N ILE A 246 -0.22 -2.79 -17.15
CA ILE A 246 0.51 -3.85 -16.46
C ILE A 246 0.11 -5.14 -17.16
N GLU A 247 1.01 -5.68 -17.99
CA GLU A 247 0.75 -6.84 -18.82
C GLU A 247 1.56 -8.02 -18.33
N THR A 248 0.90 -9.05 -17.83
CA THR A 248 1.54 -10.19 -17.17
C THR A 248 1.30 -11.49 -17.91
N CYS A 249 2.38 -12.11 -18.37
CA CYS A 249 2.38 -13.52 -18.77
C CYS A 249 2.48 -14.37 -17.50
N ILE A 250 1.39 -15.06 -17.16
CA ILE A 250 1.32 -15.98 -16.02
C ILE A 250 1.87 -17.33 -16.47
N LEU A 251 2.87 -17.85 -15.77
CA LEU A 251 3.54 -19.10 -16.13
C LEU A 251 2.68 -20.29 -15.74
N ASP A 252 2.69 -21.34 -16.59
CA ASP A 252 1.94 -22.57 -16.38
C ASP A 252 0.44 -22.36 -16.11
N PHE A 253 -0.15 -21.39 -16.85
CA PHE A 253 -1.52 -20.96 -16.65
C PHE A 253 -2.29 -20.83 -17.98
N GLU A 254 -3.41 -21.56 -18.10
CA GLU A 254 -4.20 -21.61 -19.33
C GLU A 254 -5.67 -21.17 -19.14
N LYS A 255 -6.04 -20.70 -17.94
CA LYS A 255 -7.43 -20.36 -17.64
C LYS A 255 -7.80 -18.97 -18.14
N ASP A 256 -9.05 -18.81 -18.56
CA ASP A 256 -9.64 -17.49 -18.77
C ASP A 256 -9.92 -16.80 -17.41
N ILE A 257 -9.39 -15.61 -17.26
CA ILE A 257 -9.51 -14.79 -16.04
C ILE A 257 -9.97 -13.35 -16.31
N TYR A 258 -10.52 -13.08 -17.49
CA TYR A 258 -11.14 -11.78 -17.76
C TYR A 258 -12.24 -11.45 -16.74
N GLY A 259 -12.25 -10.22 -16.29
CA GLY A 259 -13.18 -9.75 -15.25
C GLY A 259 -12.86 -10.22 -13.83
N LYS A 260 -11.84 -11.06 -13.64
CA LYS A 260 -11.40 -11.47 -12.30
C LYS A 260 -10.37 -10.52 -11.74
N GLU A 261 -10.43 -10.34 -10.44
CA GLU A 261 -9.40 -9.59 -9.70
C GLU A 261 -8.16 -10.46 -9.50
N ILE A 262 -7.00 -9.88 -9.77
CA ILE A 262 -5.69 -10.48 -9.49
C ILE A 262 -4.79 -9.46 -8.78
N GLN A 263 -3.80 -9.98 -8.04
CA GLN A 263 -2.73 -9.20 -7.45
C GLN A 263 -1.41 -9.61 -8.10
N VAL A 264 -0.65 -8.63 -8.59
CA VAL A 264 0.67 -8.83 -9.19
C VAL A 264 1.72 -8.27 -8.24
N GLU A 265 2.56 -9.15 -7.71
CA GLU A 265 3.67 -8.83 -6.80
C GLU A 265 4.98 -8.70 -7.56
N PHE A 266 5.69 -7.59 -7.35
CA PHE A 266 6.94 -7.26 -8.04
C PHE A 266 8.15 -7.68 -7.20
N TYR A 267 9.02 -8.50 -7.77
CA TYR A 267 10.21 -9.02 -7.08
C TYR A 267 11.50 -8.41 -7.58
N GLU A 268 11.71 -8.36 -8.89
CA GLU A 268 12.97 -7.88 -9.47
C GLU A 268 12.77 -7.30 -10.87
N PHE A 269 13.49 -6.23 -11.18
CA PHE A 269 13.59 -5.68 -12.53
C PHE A 269 14.47 -6.60 -13.40
N ILE A 270 13.94 -7.05 -14.53
CA ILE A 270 14.66 -7.94 -15.46
C ILE A 270 15.40 -7.13 -16.52
N ARG A 271 14.71 -6.21 -17.19
CA ARG A 271 15.22 -5.39 -18.28
C ARG A 271 14.28 -4.24 -18.64
N PRO A 272 14.77 -3.18 -19.35
CA PRO A 272 13.91 -2.16 -19.94
C PRO A 272 13.06 -2.74 -21.08
N GLU A 273 12.08 -1.97 -21.54
CA GLU A 273 11.33 -2.26 -22.78
C GLU A 273 12.28 -2.30 -23.98
N MET A 274 12.02 -3.20 -24.91
CA MET A 274 12.82 -3.39 -26.13
C MET A 274 11.91 -3.48 -27.34
N LYS A 275 12.41 -2.98 -28.48
CA LYS A 275 11.79 -3.19 -29.79
C LYS A 275 12.43 -4.42 -30.44
N PHE A 276 11.63 -5.23 -31.12
CA PHE A 276 12.06 -6.43 -31.78
C PHE A 276 11.85 -6.29 -33.28
N ALA A 277 12.82 -6.75 -34.07
CA ALA A 277 12.75 -6.71 -35.53
C ALA A 277 11.75 -7.77 -36.07
N THR A 278 11.67 -8.91 -35.37
CA THR A 278 10.81 -10.03 -35.78
C THR A 278 10.00 -10.57 -34.58
N LEU A 279 8.92 -11.31 -34.87
CA LEU A 279 8.15 -12.01 -33.86
C LEU A 279 8.95 -13.14 -33.21
N ASP A 280 9.89 -13.75 -33.92
CA ASP A 280 10.73 -14.82 -33.38
C ASP A 280 11.75 -14.27 -32.38
N ASP A 281 12.29 -13.07 -32.61
CA ASP A 281 13.14 -12.37 -31.64
C ASP A 281 12.38 -12.06 -30.35
N LEU A 282 11.12 -11.59 -30.48
CA LEU A 282 10.23 -11.36 -29.35
C LEU A 282 9.97 -12.64 -28.56
N LYS A 283 9.62 -13.75 -29.23
CA LYS A 283 9.39 -15.05 -28.58
C LYS A 283 10.63 -15.55 -27.85
N ALA A 284 11.81 -15.46 -28.48
CA ALA A 284 13.08 -15.87 -27.88
C ALA A 284 13.40 -15.05 -26.62
N GLN A 285 13.12 -13.75 -26.65
CA GLN A 285 13.33 -12.89 -25.49
C GLN A 285 12.34 -13.19 -24.35
N ILE A 286 11.06 -13.38 -24.65
CA ILE A 286 10.05 -13.77 -23.65
C ILE A 286 10.45 -15.09 -22.97
N ALA A 287 10.96 -16.08 -23.73
CA ALA A 287 11.43 -17.35 -23.17
C ALA A 287 12.59 -17.15 -22.18
N LYS A 288 13.56 -16.25 -22.51
CA LYS A 288 14.65 -15.89 -21.60
C LYS A 288 14.12 -15.21 -20.33
N ASP A 289 13.18 -14.27 -20.49
CA ASP A 289 12.58 -13.54 -19.36
C ASP A 289 11.83 -14.51 -18.43
N LYS A 290 11.06 -15.45 -18.98
CA LYS A 290 10.39 -16.53 -18.22
C LYS A 290 11.37 -17.35 -17.40
N SER A 291 12.45 -17.83 -18.02
CA SER A 291 13.50 -18.62 -17.35
C SER A 291 14.19 -17.81 -16.24
N LYS A 292 14.38 -16.49 -16.43
CA LYS A 292 14.94 -15.62 -15.41
C LYS A 292 13.95 -15.41 -14.27
N ALA A 293 12.68 -15.14 -14.56
CA ALA A 293 11.64 -14.95 -13.57
C ALA A 293 11.46 -16.21 -12.69
N GLN A 294 11.39 -17.41 -13.28
CA GLN A 294 11.28 -18.68 -12.54
C GLN A 294 12.40 -18.94 -11.53
N ARG A 295 13.58 -18.32 -11.74
CA ARG A 295 14.71 -18.45 -10.80
C ARG A 295 14.68 -17.42 -9.67
N ILE A 296 13.90 -16.34 -9.86
CA ILE A 296 13.82 -15.21 -8.91
C ILE A 296 12.66 -15.43 -7.93
N VAL A 297 11.54 -16.01 -8.41
CA VAL A 297 10.27 -16.07 -7.65
C VAL A 297 9.82 -17.49 -7.34
#